data_9db815fee251c532906ef9cc756831f2
#
_entry.id   9db815fee251c532906ef9cc756831f2
#
_cell.length_a   1.000
_cell.length_b   1.000
_cell.length_c   1.000
_cell.angle_alpha   90.00
_cell.angle_beta   90.00
_cell.angle_gamma   90.00
#
_symmetry.space_group_name_H-M   'P 1'
#
loop_
_entity.id
_entity.type
_entity.pdbx_description
1 polymer ?
#
loop_
_entity_poly.entity_id
_entity_poly.type
_entity_poly.pdbx_seq_one_letter_code
_entity_poly.pdbx_strand_id
1 'polypeptide(L)'
;GKQTTYIFTFESVMVIRGVLVEGGAFIMGDTWGDGFDSEKPLHEVLLTHNFYIGKYETTFNEYDAFCEETGRKKRSDVSWGRENRPVINVLWRDAIDYCNWLSEKEKLPKAYDSNGNLLDKNGSITTDASKVLGYRLPTEAEWEYAARGGNKSKGYKYSGSDNVGDVAWYSSNSGSKTQEVGKKAPNE
;
A
#
# COMPACT_ATOMS: atom_id res chain seq x y z
N GLY A 1 44.75 21.73 -1.10
CA GLY A 1 43.53 21.26 -1.70
C GLY A 1 42.32 21.86 -1.03
N LYS A 2 41.52 22.66 -1.74
CA LYS A 2 40.27 23.21 -1.23
C LYS A 2 39.19 22.08 -1.29
N GLN A 3 38.66 21.72 -0.15
CA GLN A 3 37.56 20.81 -0.02
C GLN A 3 36.28 21.58 -0.36
N THR A 4 35.64 21.28 -1.49
CA THR A 4 34.37 21.88 -1.88
C THR A 4 33.26 21.09 -1.21
N THR A 5 32.64 21.67 -0.17
CA THR A 5 31.46 21.10 0.48
C THR A 5 30.25 21.47 -0.37
N TYR A 6 29.62 20.49 -0.99
CA TYR A 6 28.31 20.65 -1.63
C TYR A 6 27.24 20.60 -0.56
N ILE A 7 26.62 21.76 -0.27
CA ILE A 7 25.43 21.83 0.55
C ILE A 7 24.25 21.55 -0.37
N PHE A 8 23.66 20.37 -0.27
CA PHE A 8 22.35 20.09 -0.87
C PHE A 8 21.29 20.72 0.02
N THR A 9 20.78 21.89 -0.36
CA THR A 9 19.54 22.40 0.21
C THR A 9 18.38 21.58 -0.36
N PHE A 10 17.82 20.69 0.45
CA PHE A 10 16.53 20.06 0.15
C PHE A 10 15.44 21.13 0.28
N GLU A 11 15.17 21.86 -0.80
CA GLU A 11 13.94 22.63 -0.94
C GLU A 11 12.83 21.64 -1.38
N SER A 12 12.21 21.08 -0.44
CA SER A 12 10.90 20.46 -0.27
C SER A 12 11.04 19.19 0.55
N VAL A 13 10.53 19.22 1.76
CA VAL A 13 10.29 18.02 2.56
C VAL A 13 9.24 17.23 1.79
N MET A 14 9.67 16.19 1.08
CA MET A 14 8.77 15.22 0.49
C MET A 14 8.07 14.51 1.67
N VAL A 15 6.80 14.82 1.89
CA VAL A 15 5.98 14.13 2.90
C VAL A 15 5.70 12.73 2.36
N ILE A 16 6.56 11.78 2.69
CA ILE A 16 6.35 10.38 2.30
C ILE A 16 5.16 9.86 3.11
N ARG A 17 4.06 9.59 2.44
CA ARG A 17 2.83 9.04 3.03
C ARG A 17 2.94 7.52 3.17
N GLY A 18 3.84 7.05 4.05
CA GLY A 18 4.00 5.62 4.19
C GLY A 18 5.02 5.22 5.24
N VAL A 19 5.04 3.94 5.53
CA VAL A 19 6.05 3.29 6.36
C VAL A 19 7.10 2.68 5.43
N LEU A 20 8.38 2.89 5.74
CA LEU A 20 9.47 2.24 5.01
C LEU A 20 9.48 0.76 5.34
N VAL A 21 9.45 -0.07 4.30
CA VAL A 21 9.65 -1.51 4.35
C VAL A 21 10.97 -1.81 3.65
N GLU A 22 11.92 -2.33 4.41
CA GLU A 22 13.20 -2.77 3.85
C GLU A 22 13.03 -4.09 3.13
N GLY A 23 13.64 -4.24 1.96
CA GLY A 23 13.62 -5.49 1.19
C GLY A 23 14.22 -6.65 1.96
N GLY A 24 13.88 -7.86 1.58
CA GLY A 24 14.34 -9.09 2.22
C GLY A 24 13.69 -10.32 1.62
N ALA A 25 14.08 -11.48 2.10
CA ALA A 25 13.51 -12.77 1.69
C ALA A 25 12.44 -13.25 2.66
N PHE A 26 11.41 -13.90 2.15
CA PHE A 26 10.38 -14.55 2.97
C PHE A 26 9.77 -15.73 2.23
N ILE A 27 9.07 -16.60 2.95
CA ILE A 27 8.26 -17.67 2.37
C ILE A 27 6.83 -17.14 2.19
N MET A 28 6.42 -17.00 0.93
CA MET A 28 5.09 -16.54 0.54
C MET A 28 4.11 -17.70 0.47
N GLY A 29 2.86 -17.47 0.88
CA GLY A 29 1.76 -18.42 0.80
C GLY A 29 1.31 -18.99 2.14
N ASP A 30 0.57 -20.12 2.11
CA ASP A 30 -0.04 -20.75 3.28
C ASP A 30 0.99 -21.45 4.19
N THR A 31 1.68 -20.68 5.03
CA THR A 31 2.69 -21.20 5.97
C THR A 31 2.09 -21.94 7.17
N TRP A 32 0.79 -21.84 7.39
CA TRP A 32 0.09 -22.46 8.53
C TRP A 32 -0.71 -23.71 8.13
N GLY A 33 -0.91 -23.96 6.82
CA GLY A 33 -1.58 -25.14 6.29
C GLY A 33 -3.11 -25.12 6.40
N ASP A 34 -3.69 -23.95 6.69
CA ASP A 34 -5.14 -23.75 6.83
C ASP A 34 -5.73 -22.73 5.82
N GLY A 35 -4.92 -22.28 4.85
CA GLY A 35 -5.31 -21.39 3.78
C GLY A 35 -5.91 -22.09 2.55
N PHE A 36 -6.21 -21.31 1.54
CA PHE A 36 -6.81 -21.77 0.27
C PHE A 36 -5.74 -22.34 -0.68
N ASP A 37 -6.21 -23.14 -1.66
CA ASP A 37 -5.31 -23.70 -2.68
C ASP A 37 -4.62 -22.64 -3.54
N SER A 38 -5.21 -21.46 -3.67
CA SER A 38 -4.60 -20.31 -4.34
C SER A 38 -3.35 -19.76 -3.64
N GLU A 39 -3.14 -20.10 -2.37
CA GLU A 39 -1.98 -19.71 -1.56
C GLU A 39 -0.85 -20.76 -1.61
N LYS A 40 -0.98 -21.75 -2.48
CA LYS A 40 -0.04 -22.87 -2.63
C LYS A 40 0.54 -22.92 -4.05
N PRO A 41 1.76 -23.48 -4.22
CA PRO A 41 2.68 -23.96 -3.19
C PRO A 41 3.38 -22.81 -2.45
N LEU A 42 3.89 -23.09 -1.24
CA LEU A 42 4.84 -22.22 -0.58
C LEU A 42 6.07 -22.02 -1.47
N HIS A 43 6.55 -20.80 -1.56
CA HIS A 43 7.73 -20.47 -2.35
C HIS A 43 8.50 -19.30 -1.73
N GLU A 44 9.82 -19.31 -1.94
CA GLU A 44 10.67 -18.22 -1.48
C GLU A 44 10.56 -17.02 -2.43
N VAL A 45 10.40 -15.82 -1.85
CA VAL A 45 10.40 -14.56 -2.56
C VAL A 45 11.49 -13.66 -1.99
N LEU A 46 12.30 -13.07 -2.86
CA LEU A 46 13.29 -12.06 -2.51
C LEU A 46 12.86 -10.70 -3.05
N LEU A 47 12.52 -9.78 -2.16
CA LEU A 47 12.33 -8.37 -2.48
C LEU A 47 13.69 -7.67 -2.43
N THR A 48 14.23 -7.31 -3.59
CA THR A 48 15.57 -6.75 -3.74
C THR A 48 15.64 -5.24 -3.54
N HIS A 49 14.52 -4.60 -3.21
CA HIS A 49 14.40 -3.15 -3.06
C HIS A 49 13.58 -2.80 -1.82
N ASN A 50 13.87 -1.62 -1.28
CA ASN A 50 13.04 -1.01 -0.25
C ASN A 50 11.87 -0.30 -0.90
N PHE A 51 10.73 -0.22 -0.20
CA PHE A 51 9.56 0.51 -0.67
C PHE A 51 8.81 1.14 0.50
N TYR A 52 7.94 2.10 0.19
CA TYR A 52 7.01 2.68 1.15
C TYR A 52 5.62 2.13 0.92
N ILE A 53 4.94 1.73 1.98
CA ILE A 53 3.55 1.29 1.93
C ILE A 53 2.69 2.17 2.83
N GLY A 54 1.45 2.45 2.43
CA GLY A 54 0.51 3.17 3.27
C GLY A 54 0.35 2.49 4.63
N LYS A 55 0.42 3.27 5.72
CA LYS A 55 0.22 2.75 7.08
C LYS A 55 -1.16 2.19 7.28
N TYR A 56 -2.14 2.74 6.57
CA TYR A 56 -3.55 2.36 6.63
C TYR A 56 -4.09 2.17 5.23
N GLU A 57 -5.22 1.51 5.13
CA GLU A 57 -6.01 1.48 3.92
C GLU A 57 -6.40 2.92 3.52
N THR A 58 -6.46 3.21 2.21
CA THR A 58 -6.93 4.51 1.71
C THR A 58 -8.33 4.79 2.23
N THR A 59 -8.50 5.91 2.89
CA THR A 59 -9.75 6.31 3.55
C THR A 59 -10.70 7.01 2.58
N PHE A 60 -11.99 7.13 2.98
CA PHE A 60 -12.95 7.96 2.26
C PHE A 60 -12.51 9.43 2.20
N ASN A 61 -11.94 9.99 3.27
CA ASN A 61 -11.45 11.37 3.25
C ASN A 61 -10.39 11.60 2.17
N GLU A 62 -9.44 10.69 2.03
CA GLU A 62 -8.39 10.78 1.02
C GLU A 62 -8.93 10.58 -0.39
N TYR A 63 -9.80 9.60 -0.58
CA TYR A 63 -10.37 9.31 -1.90
C TYR A 63 -11.41 10.38 -2.33
N ASP A 64 -12.14 10.96 -1.40
CA ASP A 64 -13.09 12.04 -1.67
C ASP A 64 -12.38 13.31 -2.13
N ALA A 65 -11.21 13.63 -1.57
CA ALA A 65 -10.38 14.72 -2.03
C ALA A 65 -9.95 14.54 -3.51
N PHE A 66 -9.58 13.32 -3.89
CA PHE A 66 -9.32 12.97 -5.29
C PHE A 66 -10.56 13.17 -6.17
N CYS A 67 -11.73 12.72 -5.72
CA CYS A 67 -12.97 12.88 -6.47
C CYS A 67 -13.32 14.38 -6.66
N GLU A 68 -13.18 15.19 -5.62
CA GLU A 68 -13.46 16.63 -5.65
C GLU A 68 -12.53 17.37 -6.61
N GLU A 69 -11.24 17.11 -6.55
CA GLU A 69 -10.27 17.79 -7.40
C GLU A 69 -10.34 17.36 -8.88
N THR A 70 -10.81 16.15 -9.15
CA THR A 70 -10.89 15.61 -10.52
C THR A 70 -12.29 15.64 -11.11
N GLY A 71 -13.29 16.13 -10.37
CA GLY A 71 -14.69 16.16 -10.81
C GLY A 71 -15.34 14.76 -10.90
N ARG A 72 -14.78 13.76 -10.22
CA ARG A 72 -15.31 12.40 -10.21
C ARG A 72 -16.42 12.24 -9.17
N LYS A 73 -17.35 11.34 -9.45
CA LYS A 73 -18.39 10.98 -8.48
C LYS A 73 -17.77 10.23 -7.28
N LYS A 74 -18.08 10.68 -6.07
CA LYS A 74 -17.71 9.99 -4.83
C LYS A 74 -18.32 8.60 -4.77
N ARG A 75 -17.59 7.66 -4.17
CA ARG A 75 -18.04 6.28 -4.00
C ARG A 75 -19.10 6.17 -2.90
N SER A 76 -20.01 5.21 -3.05
CA SER A 76 -21.01 4.93 -2.03
C SER A 76 -20.38 4.26 -0.83
N ASP A 77 -20.73 4.71 0.36
CA ASP A 77 -20.37 4.10 1.64
C ASP A 77 -21.38 3.05 2.13
N VAL A 78 -22.42 2.78 1.32
CA VAL A 78 -23.52 1.87 1.63
C VAL A 78 -24.15 2.10 3.01
N SER A 79 -24.15 3.35 3.47
CA SER A 79 -24.63 3.78 4.79
C SER A 79 -23.80 3.26 5.97
N TRP A 80 -22.57 2.81 5.74
CA TRP A 80 -21.66 2.38 6.81
C TRP A 80 -20.87 3.53 7.42
N GLY A 81 -20.89 4.71 6.80
CA GLY A 81 -20.13 5.91 7.17
C GLY A 81 -18.85 6.07 6.34
N ARG A 82 -18.32 7.27 6.38
CA ARG A 82 -17.19 7.74 5.56
C ARG A 82 -15.97 8.06 6.43
N GLU A 83 -15.42 9.21 6.22
CA GLU A 83 -14.29 9.78 6.99
C GLU A 83 -13.05 8.89 6.98
N ASN A 84 -12.65 8.38 8.15
CA ASN A 84 -11.47 7.53 8.31
C ASN A 84 -11.76 6.04 8.10
N ARG A 85 -12.87 5.68 7.48
CA ARG A 85 -13.14 4.30 7.06
C ARG A 85 -12.46 4.03 5.73
N PRO A 86 -12.01 2.80 5.49
CA PRO A 86 -11.50 2.40 4.18
C PRO A 86 -12.51 2.71 3.08
N VAL A 87 -12.07 3.31 1.99
CA VAL A 87 -12.95 3.52 0.83
C VAL A 87 -13.30 2.18 0.21
N ILE A 88 -14.58 2.01 -0.12
CA ILE A 88 -15.12 0.79 -0.74
C ILE A 88 -15.79 1.10 -2.10
N ASN A 89 -16.17 0.07 -2.82
CA ASN A 89 -16.78 0.18 -4.16
C ASN A 89 -15.84 0.85 -5.19
N VAL A 90 -14.54 0.63 -5.04
CA VAL A 90 -13.49 1.14 -5.92
C VAL A 90 -13.06 0.02 -6.87
N LEU A 91 -13.05 0.31 -8.16
CA LEU A 91 -12.49 -0.59 -9.17
C LEU A 91 -10.98 -0.44 -9.21
N TRP A 92 -10.28 -1.46 -9.73
CA TRP A 92 -8.83 -1.39 -9.95
C TRP A 92 -8.41 -0.14 -10.74
N ARG A 93 -9.16 0.18 -11.80
CA ARG A 93 -8.90 1.39 -12.60
C ARG A 93 -8.99 2.68 -11.76
N ASP A 94 -9.97 2.77 -10.89
CA ASP A 94 -10.12 3.91 -10.00
C ASP A 94 -8.93 4.04 -9.04
N ALA A 95 -8.42 2.91 -8.56
CA ALA A 95 -7.28 2.88 -7.65
C ALA A 95 -5.98 3.35 -8.33
N ILE A 96 -5.71 2.93 -9.57
CA ILE A 96 -4.53 3.39 -10.31
C ILE A 96 -4.65 4.86 -10.74
N ASP A 97 -5.85 5.35 -11.05
CA ASP A 97 -6.08 6.76 -11.32
C ASP A 97 -5.84 7.62 -10.06
N TYR A 98 -6.26 7.12 -8.88
CA TYR A 98 -5.94 7.74 -7.59
C TYR A 98 -4.42 7.79 -7.35
N CYS A 99 -3.71 6.70 -7.60
CA CYS A 99 -2.26 6.63 -7.49
C CYS A 99 -1.57 7.67 -8.40
N ASN A 100 -1.99 7.80 -9.64
CA ASN A 100 -1.46 8.80 -10.57
C ASN A 100 -1.74 10.23 -10.10
N TRP A 101 -2.97 10.51 -9.64
CA TRP A 101 -3.33 11.82 -9.08
C TRP A 101 -2.46 12.16 -7.86
N LEU A 102 -2.26 11.21 -6.95
CA LEU A 102 -1.43 11.42 -5.76
C LEU A 102 0.04 11.66 -6.14
N SER A 103 0.55 10.93 -7.13
CA SER A 103 1.90 11.14 -7.68
C SER A 103 2.06 12.56 -8.21
N GLU A 104 1.11 13.04 -9.01
CA GLU A 104 1.15 14.40 -9.55
C GLU A 104 1.08 15.48 -8.45
N LYS A 105 0.25 15.28 -7.43
CA LYS A 105 0.20 16.20 -6.28
C LYS A 105 1.54 16.33 -5.56
N GLU A 106 2.27 15.24 -5.47
CA GLU A 106 3.56 15.17 -4.79
C GLU A 106 4.75 15.37 -5.74
N LYS A 107 4.47 15.82 -6.98
CA LYS A 107 5.48 16.11 -8.02
C LYS A 107 6.31 14.87 -8.39
N LEU A 108 5.74 13.69 -8.29
CA LEU A 108 6.32 12.44 -8.73
C LEU A 108 5.85 12.08 -10.14
N PRO A 109 6.61 11.29 -10.89
CA PRO A 109 6.15 10.72 -12.16
C PRO A 109 4.88 9.88 -11.96
N LYS A 110 4.00 9.83 -12.97
CA LYS A 110 2.90 8.87 -12.99
C LYS A 110 3.41 7.44 -12.94
N ALA A 111 2.72 6.60 -12.18
CA ALA A 111 3.03 5.18 -12.08
C ALA A 111 2.37 4.33 -13.17
N TYR A 112 1.32 4.83 -13.82
CA TYR A 112 0.54 4.08 -14.81
C TYR A 112 0.23 4.91 -16.06
N ASP A 113 0.27 4.24 -17.22
CA ASP A 113 -0.24 4.79 -18.48
C ASP A 113 -1.79 4.69 -18.58
N SER A 114 -2.36 5.15 -19.69
CA SER A 114 -3.80 5.09 -19.94
C SER A 114 -4.37 3.66 -20.06
N ASN A 115 -3.52 2.67 -20.34
CA ASN A 115 -3.89 1.27 -20.43
C ASN A 115 -3.74 0.52 -19.09
N GLY A 116 -3.10 1.16 -18.09
CA GLY A 116 -2.82 0.59 -16.77
C GLY A 116 -1.49 -0.16 -16.71
N ASN A 117 -0.60 0.02 -17.68
CA ASN A 117 0.75 -0.51 -17.60
C ASN A 117 1.58 0.33 -16.63
N LEU A 118 2.48 -0.30 -15.87
CA LEU A 118 3.42 0.40 -15.02
C LEU A 118 4.42 1.22 -15.87
N LEU A 119 4.77 2.38 -15.36
CA LEU A 119 5.76 3.29 -15.95
C LEU A 119 6.97 3.43 -15.02
N ASP A 120 8.15 3.35 -15.60
CA ASP A 120 9.39 3.69 -14.89
C ASP A 120 9.53 5.21 -14.68
N LYS A 121 10.61 5.63 -14.05
CA LYS A 121 10.91 7.05 -13.80
C LYS A 121 11.01 7.92 -15.06
N ASN A 122 11.22 7.32 -16.23
CA ASN A 122 11.33 8.01 -17.50
C ASN A 122 10.02 7.98 -18.32
N GLY A 123 8.95 7.37 -17.77
CA GLY A 123 7.68 7.18 -18.45
C GLY A 123 7.65 6.02 -19.44
N SER A 124 8.62 5.12 -19.40
CA SER A 124 8.65 3.91 -20.23
C SER A 124 7.93 2.77 -19.54
N ILE A 125 7.21 1.94 -20.30
CA ILE A 125 6.51 0.77 -19.75
C ILE A 125 7.53 -0.19 -19.12
N THR A 126 7.22 -0.67 -17.93
CA THR A 126 8.04 -1.63 -17.19
C THR A 126 7.16 -2.70 -16.52
N THR A 127 7.71 -3.90 -16.34
CA THR A 127 7.13 -4.94 -15.48
C THR A 127 7.81 -5.00 -14.12
N ASP A 128 8.85 -4.21 -13.92
CA ASP A 128 9.66 -4.15 -12.70
C ASP A 128 9.13 -3.03 -11.80
N ALA A 129 8.39 -3.40 -10.76
CA ALA A 129 7.79 -2.48 -9.80
C ALA A 129 8.82 -1.62 -9.06
N SER A 130 10.07 -2.08 -8.93
CA SER A 130 11.16 -1.34 -8.28
C SER A 130 11.62 -0.09 -9.05
N LYS A 131 11.30 0.00 -10.34
CA LYS A 131 11.63 1.13 -11.19
C LYS A 131 10.60 2.26 -11.19
N VAL A 132 9.45 2.03 -10.55
CA VAL A 132 8.36 3.00 -10.46
C VAL A 132 8.61 3.94 -9.29
N LEU A 133 8.68 5.24 -9.56
CA LEU A 133 8.87 6.27 -8.52
C LEU A 133 7.56 6.83 -7.98
N GLY A 134 6.51 6.84 -8.78
CA GLY A 134 5.20 7.33 -8.38
C GLY A 134 4.47 6.36 -7.43
N TYR A 135 3.38 6.85 -6.87
CA TYR A 135 2.48 6.00 -6.08
C TYR A 135 1.86 4.93 -6.97
N ARG A 136 1.87 3.71 -6.50
CA ARG A 136 1.30 2.54 -7.17
C ARG A 136 0.66 1.59 -6.18
N LEU A 137 -0.11 0.67 -6.66
CA LEU A 137 -0.54 -0.48 -5.86
C LEU A 137 0.69 -1.35 -5.56
N PRO A 138 0.79 -1.94 -4.37
CA PRO A 138 1.81 -2.93 -4.09
C PRO A 138 1.62 -4.16 -4.98
N THR A 139 2.68 -4.88 -5.25
CA THR A 139 2.58 -6.25 -5.73
C THR A 139 2.03 -7.14 -4.62
N GLU A 140 1.50 -8.31 -4.95
CA GLU A 140 1.02 -9.27 -3.95
C GLU A 140 2.14 -9.63 -2.96
N ALA A 141 3.35 -9.87 -3.46
CA ALA A 141 4.50 -10.19 -2.63
C ALA A 141 4.91 -9.03 -1.69
N GLU A 142 4.92 -7.79 -2.17
CA GLU A 142 5.18 -6.62 -1.33
C GLU A 142 4.13 -6.47 -0.24
N TRP A 143 2.85 -6.67 -0.60
CA TRP A 143 1.75 -6.58 0.36
C TRP A 143 1.85 -7.65 1.44
N GLU A 144 2.04 -8.92 1.06
CA GLU A 144 2.14 -10.02 2.01
C GLU A 144 3.38 -9.89 2.90
N TYR A 145 4.53 -9.52 2.32
CA TYR A 145 5.76 -9.29 3.06
C TYR A 145 5.59 -8.19 4.12
N ALA A 146 5.01 -7.05 3.75
CA ALA A 146 4.73 -5.96 4.68
C ALA A 146 3.71 -6.37 5.76
N ALA A 147 2.64 -7.10 5.38
CA ALA A 147 1.63 -7.58 6.31
C ALA A 147 2.20 -8.55 7.36
N ARG A 148 3.24 -9.32 6.99
CA ARG A 148 3.97 -10.23 7.89
C ARG A 148 5.05 -9.54 8.73
N GLY A 149 5.22 -8.21 8.63
CA GLY A 149 6.20 -7.43 9.38
C GLY A 149 7.58 -7.32 8.71
N GLY A 150 7.76 -7.83 7.48
CA GLY A 150 9.01 -7.76 6.75
C GLY A 150 10.19 -8.34 7.53
N ASN A 151 11.33 -7.64 7.54
CA ASN A 151 12.54 -8.03 8.30
C ASN A 151 12.35 -7.97 9.83
N LYS A 152 11.25 -7.41 10.32
CA LYS A 152 10.91 -7.31 11.74
C LYS A 152 9.90 -8.35 12.18
N SER A 153 9.48 -9.24 11.28
CA SER A 153 8.48 -10.27 11.52
C SER A 153 8.81 -11.10 12.76
N LYS A 154 7.83 -11.30 13.61
CA LYS A 154 7.91 -12.18 14.78
C LYS A 154 7.29 -13.55 14.52
N GLY A 155 6.89 -13.82 13.28
CA GLY A 155 6.32 -15.09 12.88
C GLY A 155 4.90 -15.33 13.39
N TYR A 156 4.14 -14.29 13.67
CA TYR A 156 2.75 -14.41 14.07
C TYR A 156 1.88 -14.97 12.93
N LYS A 157 0.80 -15.66 13.31
CA LYS A 157 -0.16 -16.19 12.34
C LYS A 157 -0.88 -15.07 11.56
N TYR A 158 -1.24 -14.00 12.24
CA TYR A 158 -1.88 -12.82 11.65
C TYR A 158 -0.93 -11.63 11.69
N SER A 159 -1.30 -10.56 11.02
CA SER A 159 -0.50 -9.35 10.91
C SER A 159 -0.34 -8.66 12.29
N GLY A 160 0.65 -9.09 13.08
CA GLY A 160 1.00 -8.53 14.39
C GLY A 160 0.52 -9.30 15.62
N SER A 161 -0.19 -10.44 15.48
CA SER A 161 -0.63 -11.28 16.63
C SER A 161 -1.01 -12.69 16.18
N ASP A 162 -0.99 -13.64 17.12
CA ASP A 162 -1.60 -14.96 16.94
C ASP A 162 -3.12 -14.95 17.21
N ASN A 163 -3.67 -13.86 17.71
CA ASN A 163 -5.09 -13.66 17.89
C ASN A 163 -5.64 -12.67 16.86
N VAL A 164 -6.42 -13.16 15.90
CA VAL A 164 -7.01 -12.34 14.83
C VAL A 164 -7.84 -11.16 15.36
N GLY A 165 -8.49 -11.33 16.52
CA GLY A 165 -9.33 -10.30 17.14
C GLY A 165 -8.56 -9.03 17.54
N ASP A 166 -7.27 -9.13 17.82
CA ASP A 166 -6.44 -8.00 18.22
C ASP A 166 -6.05 -7.12 17.04
N VAL A 167 -5.87 -7.70 15.85
CA VAL A 167 -5.23 -7.06 14.69
C VAL A 167 -6.15 -6.88 13.49
N ALA A 168 -7.31 -7.54 13.44
CA ALA A 168 -8.20 -7.49 12.28
C ALA A 168 -9.67 -7.23 12.62
N TRP A 169 -10.36 -6.57 11.70
CA TRP A 169 -11.81 -6.52 11.61
C TRP A 169 -12.29 -7.60 10.66
N TYR A 170 -13.16 -8.49 11.12
CA TYR A 170 -13.71 -9.60 10.33
C TYR A 170 -15.18 -9.86 10.69
N SER A 171 -15.82 -10.82 10.06
CA SER A 171 -17.27 -11.04 10.16
C SER A 171 -17.80 -11.09 11.60
N SER A 172 -17.03 -11.68 12.54
CA SER A 172 -17.47 -11.86 13.93
C SER A 172 -17.33 -10.61 14.82
N ASN A 173 -16.52 -9.62 14.44
CA ASN A 173 -16.25 -8.45 15.28
C ASN A 173 -16.47 -7.09 14.61
N SER A 174 -16.72 -7.06 13.30
CA SER A 174 -16.87 -5.82 12.52
C SER A 174 -18.30 -5.25 12.52
N GLY A 175 -19.30 -6.01 13.01
CA GLY A 175 -20.70 -5.62 12.90
C GLY A 175 -21.19 -5.54 11.45
N SER A 176 -20.64 -6.40 10.58
CA SER A 176 -20.97 -6.50 9.14
C SER A 176 -20.75 -5.21 8.34
N LYS A 177 -19.78 -4.38 8.75
CA LYS A 177 -19.42 -3.13 8.06
C LYS A 177 -17.95 -2.82 8.24
N THR A 178 -17.41 -1.94 7.39
CA THR A 178 -16.05 -1.42 7.58
C THR A 178 -15.95 -0.67 8.91
N GLN A 179 -14.76 -0.63 9.47
CA GLN A 179 -14.43 0.11 10.68
C GLN A 179 -13.38 1.18 10.35
N GLU A 180 -13.22 2.19 11.19
CA GLU A 180 -12.18 3.19 11.00
C GLU A 180 -10.79 2.53 11.03
N VAL A 181 -9.89 3.02 10.17
CA VAL A 181 -8.50 2.54 10.15
C VAL A 181 -7.76 2.85 11.45
N GLY A 182 -6.74 2.07 11.77
CA GLY A 182 -5.89 2.30 12.93
C GLY A 182 -6.53 2.03 14.29
N LYS A 183 -7.64 1.28 14.36
CA LYS A 183 -8.32 0.92 15.60
C LYS A 183 -7.96 -0.48 16.13
N LYS A 184 -7.05 -1.15 15.48
CA LYS A 184 -6.49 -2.45 15.90
C LYS A 184 -5.01 -2.31 16.19
N ALA A 185 -4.43 -3.31 16.86
CA ALA A 185 -2.99 -3.33 17.09
C ALA A 185 -2.24 -3.37 15.74
N PRO A 186 -1.12 -2.64 15.61
CA PRO A 186 -0.32 -2.68 14.37
C PRO A 186 0.48 -3.99 14.29
N ASN A 187 0.93 -4.31 13.08
CA ASN A 187 2.02 -5.25 12.90
C ASN A 187 3.39 -4.58 13.18
N GLU A 188 4.48 -5.31 13.02
CA GLU A 188 5.86 -4.87 13.25
C GLU A 188 6.34 -3.74 12.35
#